data_5956ecd52eff641f9e41e8e26cb7b7ee
#
_entry.id   5956ecd52eff641f9e41e8e26cb7b7ee
#
_cell.length_a   1.000
_cell.length_b   1.000
_cell.length_c   1.000
_cell.angle_alpha   90.00
_cell.angle_beta   90.00
_cell.angle_gamma   90.00
#
_symmetry.space_group_name_H-M   'P 1'
#
loop_
_entity.id
_entity.type
_entity.pdbx_description
1 polymer ?
#
loop_
_entity_poly.entity_id
_entity_poly.type
_entity_poly.pdbx_seq_one_letter_code
_entity_poly.pdbx_strand_id
1 'polypeptide(L)'
;MNVGKTLFAQVMEFIPWKTFGRIVERHGGDAGVRTLSCADLFRVMAFAQLTWRESLRDIEVCLGANQGKLFHMGLKGVPARSTLSDALNLRDWRIYHALASIAAPSFCDEIAFGLTRFPQPPRSSIA
;
A
#
# COMPACT_ATOMS: atom_id res chain seq x y z
N MET A 1 10.66 -0.25 -23.63
CA MET A 1 10.76 0.07 -22.19
C MET A 1 10.80 1.58 -21.99
N ASN A 2 9.97 2.09 -21.13
CA ASN A 2 9.94 3.53 -20.87
C ASN A 2 11.15 3.94 -20.05
N VAL A 3 12.01 4.76 -20.66
CA VAL A 3 13.17 5.29 -19.95
C VAL A 3 12.66 6.17 -18.79
N GLY A 4 13.19 5.94 -17.60
CA GLY A 4 12.79 6.68 -16.42
C GLY A 4 11.63 6.10 -15.62
N LYS A 5 10.98 5.07 -16.14
CA LYS A 5 9.91 4.39 -15.42
C LYS A 5 10.45 3.14 -14.73
N THR A 6 10.33 3.07 -13.43
CA THR A 6 10.82 1.93 -12.66
C THR A 6 10.00 0.68 -12.95
N LEU A 7 10.58 -0.49 -12.70
CA LEU A 7 9.85 -1.76 -12.81
C LEU A 7 8.64 -1.75 -11.89
N PHE A 8 8.78 -1.19 -10.68
CA PHE A 8 7.66 -1.07 -9.74
C PHE A 8 6.50 -0.28 -10.35
N ALA A 9 6.78 0.87 -10.96
CA ALA A 9 5.75 1.68 -11.59
C ALA A 9 5.04 0.92 -12.71
N GLN A 10 5.78 0.14 -13.49
CA GLN A 10 5.22 -0.68 -14.55
C GLN A 10 4.29 -1.77 -13.99
N VAL A 11 4.71 -2.41 -12.90
CA VAL A 11 3.89 -3.43 -12.24
C VAL A 11 2.61 -2.80 -11.68
N MET A 12 2.70 -1.61 -11.10
CA MET A 12 1.54 -0.92 -10.55
C MET A 12 0.50 -0.53 -11.61
N GLU A 13 0.88 -0.47 -12.88
CA GLU A 13 -0.07 -0.20 -13.96
C GLU A 13 -1.10 -1.31 -14.14
N PHE A 14 -0.80 -2.52 -13.71
CA PHE A 14 -1.74 -3.64 -13.78
C PHE A 14 -2.85 -3.56 -12.74
N ILE A 15 -2.73 -2.67 -11.77
CA ILE A 15 -3.75 -2.53 -10.73
C ILE A 15 -4.94 -1.74 -11.29
N PRO A 16 -6.18 -2.22 -11.10
CA PRO A 16 -7.37 -1.51 -11.57
C PRO A 16 -7.69 -0.32 -10.66
N TRP A 17 -6.97 0.77 -10.83
CA TRP A 17 -7.05 1.93 -9.92
C TRP A 17 -8.43 2.55 -9.83
N LYS A 18 -9.20 2.56 -10.92
CA LYS A 18 -10.56 3.10 -10.90
C LYS A 18 -11.47 2.25 -10.00
N THR A 19 -11.37 0.94 -10.14
CA THR A 19 -12.13 0.00 -9.31
C THR A 19 -11.69 0.12 -7.86
N PHE A 20 -10.39 0.24 -7.63
CA PHE A 20 -9.86 0.45 -6.29
C PHE A 20 -10.42 1.73 -5.65
N GLY A 21 -10.49 2.82 -6.41
CA GLY A 21 -11.08 4.08 -5.94
C GLY A 21 -12.53 3.91 -5.51
N ARG A 22 -13.32 3.14 -6.25
CA ARG A 22 -14.72 2.86 -5.88
C ARG A 22 -14.81 2.05 -4.59
N ILE A 23 -13.93 1.08 -4.42
CA ILE A 23 -13.86 0.27 -3.19
C ILE A 23 -13.52 1.16 -2.00
N VAL A 24 -12.53 2.04 -2.16
CA VAL A 24 -12.13 2.98 -1.11
C VAL A 24 -13.31 3.88 -0.72
N GLU A 25 -14.02 4.41 -1.69
CA GLU A 25 -15.20 5.26 -1.43
C GLU A 25 -16.30 4.49 -0.71
N ARG A 26 -16.54 3.26 -1.12
CA ARG A 26 -17.57 2.40 -0.50
C ARG A 26 -17.31 2.20 0.99
N HIS A 27 -16.07 2.07 1.37
CA HIS A 27 -15.68 1.83 2.76
C HIS A 27 -15.24 3.09 3.49
N GLY A 28 -15.29 4.25 2.84
CA GLY A 28 -14.87 5.52 3.43
C GLY A 28 -13.40 5.53 3.83
N GLY A 29 -12.56 4.80 3.09
CA GLY A 29 -11.16 4.59 3.46
C GLY A 29 -10.31 5.85 3.52
N ASP A 30 -10.61 6.82 2.66
CA ASP A 30 -9.86 8.08 2.61
C ASP A 30 -10.56 9.22 3.37
N ALA A 31 -11.64 8.93 4.08
CA ALA A 31 -12.33 9.94 4.88
C ALA A 31 -11.41 10.47 5.97
N GLY A 32 -11.18 11.78 5.97
CA GLY A 32 -10.32 12.43 6.95
C GLY A 32 -8.82 12.20 6.76
N VAL A 33 -8.43 11.54 5.69
CA VAL A 33 -7.02 11.26 5.40
C VAL A 33 -6.36 12.48 4.77
N ARG A 34 -5.20 12.88 5.31
CA ARG A 34 -4.47 14.06 4.82
C ARG A 34 -3.25 13.72 3.99
N THR A 35 -2.47 12.73 4.39
CA THR A 35 -1.14 12.51 3.81
C THR A 35 -0.98 11.17 3.12
N LEU A 36 -1.53 10.11 3.66
CA LEU A 36 -1.34 8.77 3.15
C LEU A 36 -2.68 8.15 2.77
N SER A 37 -3.05 8.27 1.50
CA SER A 37 -4.29 7.70 0.99
C SER A 37 -4.22 6.17 0.99
N CYS A 38 -5.37 5.52 0.84
CA CYS A 38 -5.42 4.07 0.70
C CYS A 38 -4.61 3.57 -0.50
N ALA A 39 -4.63 4.31 -1.60
CA ALA A 39 -3.83 3.97 -2.78
C ALA A 39 -2.33 4.08 -2.49
N ASP A 40 -1.92 5.13 -1.80
CA ASP A 40 -0.51 5.31 -1.44
C ASP A 40 -0.06 4.25 -0.44
N LEU A 41 -0.90 3.91 0.52
CA LEU A 41 -0.60 2.82 1.45
C LEU A 41 -0.42 1.50 0.68
N PHE A 42 -1.27 1.23 -0.29
CA PHE A 42 -1.13 0.04 -1.12
C PHE A 42 0.21 0.05 -1.86
N ARG A 43 0.59 1.17 -2.45
CA ARG A 43 1.87 1.29 -3.16
C ARG A 43 3.06 1.04 -2.24
N VAL A 44 3.03 1.61 -1.06
CA VAL A 44 4.11 1.43 -0.07
C VAL A 44 4.21 -0.04 0.34
N MET A 45 3.09 -0.67 0.64
CA MET A 45 3.10 -2.07 1.06
C MET A 45 3.46 -3.00 -0.09
N ALA A 46 3.05 -2.71 -1.32
CA ALA A 46 3.47 -3.45 -2.49
C ALA A 46 4.97 -3.35 -2.70
N PHE A 47 5.52 -2.14 -2.57
CA PHE A 47 6.97 -1.92 -2.65
C PHE A 47 7.69 -2.73 -1.57
N ALA A 48 7.20 -2.69 -0.35
CA ALA A 48 7.79 -3.43 0.77
C ALA A 48 7.80 -4.93 0.50
N GLN A 49 6.69 -5.45 -0.01
CA GLN A 49 6.56 -6.88 -0.27
C GLN A 49 7.47 -7.32 -1.43
N LEU A 50 7.53 -6.52 -2.49
CA LEU A 50 8.34 -6.85 -3.66
C LEU A 50 9.84 -6.67 -3.42
N THR A 51 10.23 -5.88 -2.42
CA THR A 51 11.63 -5.65 -2.06
C THR A 51 12.05 -6.38 -0.78
N TRP A 52 11.19 -7.25 -0.27
CA TRP A 52 11.48 -8.09 0.91
C TRP A 52 11.76 -7.29 2.19
N ARG A 53 11.04 -6.18 2.38
CA ARG A 53 11.17 -5.42 3.62
C ARG A 53 10.41 -6.11 4.74
N GLU A 54 10.96 -6.10 5.94
CA GLU A 54 10.43 -6.87 7.06
C GLU A 54 9.79 -6.01 8.16
N SER A 55 10.11 -4.74 8.23
CA SER A 55 9.58 -3.85 9.26
C SER A 55 9.23 -2.49 8.69
N LEU A 56 8.39 -1.74 9.41
CA LEU A 56 8.02 -0.38 9.01
C LEU A 56 9.22 0.55 8.97
N ARG A 57 10.15 0.37 9.90
CA ARG A 57 11.39 1.13 9.90
C ARG A 57 12.22 0.85 8.66
N ASP A 58 12.31 -0.40 8.27
CA ASP A 58 13.03 -0.83 7.09
C ASP A 58 12.39 -0.24 5.82
N ILE A 59 11.07 -0.20 5.76
CA ILE A 59 10.33 0.43 4.67
C ILE A 59 10.67 1.93 4.59
N GLU A 60 10.62 2.62 5.72
CA GLU A 60 10.92 4.05 5.78
C GLU A 60 12.34 4.34 5.29
N VAL A 61 13.30 3.58 5.75
CA VAL A 61 14.70 3.73 5.37
C VAL A 61 14.89 3.46 3.87
N CYS A 62 14.28 2.40 3.37
CA CYS A 62 14.41 2.03 1.96
C CYS A 62 13.79 3.07 1.04
N LEU A 63 12.61 3.58 1.38
CA LEU A 63 11.96 4.63 0.62
C LEU A 63 12.79 5.92 0.66
N GLY A 64 13.37 6.24 1.82
CA GLY A 64 14.26 7.40 1.96
C GLY A 64 15.48 7.30 1.08
N ALA A 65 16.07 6.11 0.95
CA ALA A 65 17.21 5.88 0.08
C ALA A 65 16.86 6.03 -1.41
N ASN A 66 15.60 5.88 -1.76
CA ASN A 66 15.12 5.98 -3.13
C ASN A 66 14.27 7.24 -3.37
N GLN A 67 14.49 8.27 -2.60
CA GLN A 67 13.66 9.47 -2.60
C GLN A 67 13.50 10.09 -3.99
N GLY A 68 14.55 10.10 -4.80
CA GLY A 68 14.50 10.63 -6.15
C GLY A 68 13.62 9.83 -7.11
N LYS A 69 13.27 8.60 -6.75
CA LYS A 69 12.45 7.73 -7.58
C LYS A 69 10.99 7.64 -7.12
N LEU A 70 10.65 8.24 -5.98
CA LEU A 70 9.31 8.12 -5.42
C LEU A 70 8.24 8.66 -6.34
N PHE A 71 8.52 9.77 -7.02
CA PHE A 71 7.57 10.34 -7.97
C PHE A 71 7.19 9.32 -9.06
N HIS A 72 8.16 8.59 -9.58
CA HIS A 72 7.92 7.59 -10.60
C HIS A 72 7.16 6.37 -10.06
N MET A 73 7.19 6.19 -8.75
CA MET A 73 6.44 5.13 -8.07
C MET A 73 5.01 5.56 -7.72
N GLY A 74 4.67 6.80 -7.99
CA GLY A 74 3.36 7.35 -7.67
C GLY A 74 3.24 7.88 -6.26
N LEU A 75 4.36 8.07 -5.56
CA LEU A 75 4.37 8.57 -4.19
C LEU A 75 4.82 10.02 -4.16
N LYS A 76 4.22 10.80 -3.27
CA LYS A 76 4.56 12.22 -3.12
C LYS A 76 5.77 12.45 -2.22
N GLY A 77 6.05 11.53 -1.33
CA GLY A 77 7.16 11.63 -0.39
C GLY A 77 7.29 10.38 0.44
N VAL A 78 8.26 10.37 1.34
CA VAL A 78 8.51 9.23 2.24
C VAL A 78 7.53 9.33 3.41
N PRO A 79 6.60 8.36 3.56
CA PRO A 79 5.73 8.37 4.74
C PRO A 79 6.54 8.01 5.98
N ALA A 80 6.25 8.69 7.09
CA ALA A 80 6.87 8.38 8.36
C ALA A 80 6.37 7.02 8.87
N ARG A 81 7.22 6.34 9.63
CA ARG A 81 6.88 5.05 10.22
C ARG A 81 5.61 5.11 11.05
N SER A 82 5.44 6.19 11.82
CA SER A 82 4.22 6.37 12.62
C SER A 82 2.98 6.52 11.75
N THR A 83 3.08 7.23 10.65
CA THR A 83 1.99 7.39 9.70
C THR A 83 1.61 6.05 9.07
N LEU A 84 2.59 5.24 8.71
CA LEU A 84 2.36 3.89 8.19
C LEU A 84 1.66 3.01 9.22
N SER A 85 2.13 3.06 10.46
CA SER A 85 1.54 2.29 11.56
C SER A 85 0.08 2.67 11.78
N ASP A 86 -0.20 3.97 11.85
CA ASP A 86 -1.56 4.45 12.04
C ASP A 86 -2.46 4.04 10.88
N ALA A 87 -1.97 4.17 9.66
CA ALA A 87 -2.74 3.79 8.48
C ALA A 87 -3.08 2.30 8.48
N LEU A 88 -2.10 1.44 8.81
CA LEU A 88 -2.33 0.00 8.88
C LEU A 88 -3.34 -0.38 9.96
N ASN A 89 -3.37 0.38 11.06
CA ASN A 89 -4.30 0.13 12.15
C ASN A 89 -5.71 0.65 11.85
N LEU A 90 -5.83 1.75 11.13
CA LEU A 90 -7.10 2.45 10.95
C LEU A 90 -7.81 2.13 9.64
N ARG A 91 -7.08 1.77 8.61
CA ARG A 91 -7.70 1.45 7.31
C ARG A 91 -8.48 0.15 7.39
N ASP A 92 -9.61 0.14 6.69
CA ASP A 92 -10.47 -1.05 6.63
C ASP A 92 -9.78 -2.11 5.74
N TRP A 93 -9.48 -3.25 6.32
CA TRP A 93 -8.83 -4.36 5.60
C TRP A 93 -9.66 -4.86 4.42
N ARG A 94 -10.98 -4.67 4.48
CA ARG A 94 -11.88 -5.12 3.42
C ARG A 94 -11.63 -4.44 2.09
N ILE A 95 -11.05 -3.24 2.12
CA ILE A 95 -10.67 -2.51 0.91
C ILE A 95 -9.66 -3.33 0.11
N TYR A 96 -8.62 -3.79 0.78
CA TYR A 96 -7.53 -4.53 0.13
C TYR A 96 -7.95 -5.95 -0.22
N HIS A 97 -8.78 -6.55 0.61
CA HIS A 97 -9.36 -7.85 0.32
C HIS A 97 -10.22 -7.82 -0.95
N ALA A 98 -11.05 -6.80 -1.10
CA ALA A 98 -11.88 -6.65 -2.29
C ALA A 98 -11.02 -6.44 -3.55
N LEU A 99 -9.95 -5.66 -3.43
CA LEU A 99 -9.01 -5.47 -4.53
C LEU A 99 -8.36 -6.79 -4.94
N ALA A 100 -7.88 -7.56 -3.97
CA ALA A 100 -7.25 -8.83 -4.23
C ALA A 100 -8.19 -9.83 -4.90
N SER A 101 -9.48 -9.76 -4.58
CA SER A 101 -10.50 -10.63 -5.18
C SER A 101 -10.78 -10.31 -6.65
N ILE A 102 -10.52 -9.08 -7.08
CA ILE A 102 -10.83 -8.61 -8.43
C ILE A 102 -9.64 -8.69 -9.36
N ALA A 103 -8.46 -8.32 -8.86
CA ALA A 103 -7.24 -8.27 -9.66
C ALA A 103 -6.64 -9.67 -9.86
N ALA A 104 -5.58 -9.76 -10.66
CA ALA A 104 -4.90 -11.03 -10.94
C ALA A 104 -4.52 -11.74 -9.64
N PRO A 105 -5.08 -12.91 -9.36
CA PRO A 105 -5.01 -13.50 -8.01
C PRO A 105 -3.60 -13.70 -7.49
N SER A 106 -2.71 -14.26 -8.30
CA SER A 106 -1.37 -14.61 -7.85
C SER A 106 -0.53 -13.42 -7.39
N PHE A 107 -0.67 -12.28 -8.05
CA PHE A 107 0.07 -11.06 -7.70
C PHE A 107 -0.57 -10.36 -6.50
N CYS A 108 -1.88 -10.19 -6.55
CA CYS A 108 -2.58 -9.45 -5.51
C CYS A 108 -2.65 -10.22 -4.19
N ASP A 109 -2.66 -11.56 -4.25
CA ASP A 109 -2.64 -12.37 -3.05
C ASP A 109 -1.35 -12.18 -2.25
N GLU A 110 -0.22 -12.07 -2.93
CA GLU A 110 1.04 -11.83 -2.24
C GLU A 110 1.07 -10.47 -1.55
N ILE A 111 0.58 -9.45 -2.22
CA ILE A 111 0.53 -8.11 -1.64
C ILE A 111 -0.46 -8.06 -0.48
N ALA A 112 -1.64 -8.67 -0.65
CA ALA A 112 -2.64 -8.72 0.41
C ALA A 112 -2.12 -9.49 1.62
N PHE A 113 -1.41 -10.60 1.39
CA PHE A 113 -0.76 -11.35 2.46
C PHE A 113 0.27 -10.49 3.19
N GLY A 114 1.05 -9.71 2.46
CA GLY A 114 2.02 -8.78 3.05
C GLY A 114 1.35 -7.74 3.95
N LEU A 115 0.18 -7.25 3.57
CA LEU A 115 -0.57 -6.30 4.37
C LEU A 115 -1.07 -6.89 5.69
N THR A 116 -1.34 -8.19 5.71
CA THR A 116 -1.77 -8.89 6.93
C THR A 116 -0.62 -9.43 7.75
N ARG A 117 0.57 -9.51 7.17
CA ARG A 117 1.76 -10.07 7.80
C ARG A 117 2.28 -9.19 8.92
N PHE A 118 2.14 -7.87 8.79
CA PHE A 118 2.60 -6.96 9.83
C PHE A 118 1.72 -7.10 11.07
N PRO A 119 2.34 -7.06 12.27
CA PRO A 119 1.57 -7.24 13.50
C PRO A 119 0.45 -6.21 13.58
N GLN A 120 -0.76 -6.70 13.59
CA GLN A 120 -1.92 -5.87 13.85
C GLN A 120 -2.19 -5.92 15.35
N PRO A 121 -2.58 -4.81 15.95
CA PRO A 121 -3.00 -4.87 17.34
C PRO A 121 -4.21 -5.79 17.45
N PRO A 122 -4.34 -6.49 18.57
CA PRO A 122 -5.47 -7.38 18.75
C PRO A 122 -6.77 -6.59 18.57
N ARG A 123 -7.61 -7.06 17.70
CA ARG A 123 -8.91 -6.45 17.46
C ARG A 123 -9.87 -6.89 18.55
N SER A 124 -9.64 -6.39 19.74
CA SER A 124 -10.46 -6.73 20.90
C SER A 124 -11.92 -6.35 20.71
N SER A 125 -12.19 -5.42 19.83
CA SER A 125 -13.54 -4.96 19.53
C SER A 125 -14.33 -5.91 18.64
N ILE A 126 -13.75 -6.99 18.20
CA ILE A 126 -14.40 -7.91 17.28
C ILE A 126 -14.92 -9.14 18.02
N ALA A 127 -15.26 -8.95 19.20
CA ALA A 127 -15.93 -10.02 19.90
C ALA A 127 -17.31 -10.28 19.30
#